data_1aaabea7cb96f4d6ee4a4eac54c9fe5b
#
_entry.id   1aaabea7cb96f4d6ee4a4eac54c9fe5b
#
_cell.length_a   1.000
_cell.length_b   1.000
_cell.length_c   1.000
_cell.angle_alpha   90.00
_cell.angle_beta   90.00
_cell.angle_gamma   90.00
#
_symmetry.space_group_name_H-M   'P 1'
#
loop_
_entity.id
_entity.type
_entity.pdbx_description
1 polymer ?
#
loop_
_entity_poly.entity_id
_entity_poly.type
_entity_poly.pdbx_seq_one_letter_code
_entity_poly.pdbx_strand_id
1 'polypeptide(L)'
;MIVAFSGTDASGVGIDRYLCSIDNSNFVTCTSPVQFSNLKDGAHILHLRAEDKVGNTGGSPSSFTWTVDTTPPATSINSATNGNNSAVTNGGITKSTSMTFSFSGTDTGGVDHFECSVDKSNFTVCSSPIQFTSVNLGEGTHTFRVLSEDNSTNKDPTPASFTWTIDTVPPNTTLVSAIDGNRTSLRTGDNTSSNSITFAFTANDTGGNKGKGVGINHFECNIDNSKYATCTSPYAFTKGLKDGTHTFNVLSVDNSRNKDATPSSFTWTVDTTPPATTI
;
A
#
# COMPACT_ATOMS: atom_id res chain seq x y z
N MET A 1 -2.64 -39.18 -7.74
CA MET A 1 -2.72 -40.05 -6.53
C MET A 1 -2.28 -41.45 -6.90
N ILE A 2 -1.44 -42.07 -6.07
CA ILE A 2 -1.03 -43.47 -6.16
C ILE A 2 -1.40 -44.15 -4.85
N VAL A 3 -2.15 -45.28 -4.92
CA VAL A 3 -2.60 -46.02 -3.73
C VAL A 3 -2.08 -47.42 -3.81
N ALA A 4 -1.29 -47.83 -2.80
CA ALA A 4 -0.82 -49.22 -2.65
C ALA A 4 -1.71 -49.94 -1.64
N PHE A 5 -2.00 -51.20 -1.91
CA PHE A 5 -2.83 -52.03 -1.06
C PHE A 5 -2.40 -53.49 -1.14
N SER A 6 -2.80 -54.27 -0.16
CA SER A 6 -2.59 -55.71 -0.10
C SER A 6 -3.80 -56.38 0.53
N GLY A 7 -3.91 -57.70 0.40
CA GLY A 7 -4.95 -58.48 1.04
C GLY A 7 -4.40 -59.83 1.49
N THR A 8 -5.15 -60.52 2.35
CA THR A 8 -4.86 -61.86 2.81
C THR A 8 -6.11 -62.73 2.67
N ASP A 9 -5.94 -63.97 2.31
CA ASP A 9 -6.99 -64.96 2.28
C ASP A 9 -6.73 -65.99 3.40
N ALA A 10 -7.53 -65.93 4.46
CA ALA A 10 -7.41 -66.82 5.62
C ALA A 10 -7.83 -68.27 5.32
N SER A 11 -8.60 -68.51 4.26
CA SER A 11 -9.07 -69.86 3.85
C SER A 11 -8.07 -70.64 3.02
N GLY A 12 -6.98 -70.00 2.55
CA GLY A 12 -5.80 -70.64 2.02
C GLY A 12 -5.76 -70.91 0.53
N VAL A 13 -6.79 -70.60 -0.30
CA VAL A 13 -6.75 -70.75 -1.77
C VAL A 13 -6.02 -69.61 -2.46
N GLY A 14 -5.81 -68.50 -1.75
CA GLY A 14 -5.11 -67.29 -2.20
C GLY A 14 -5.96 -66.35 -3.03
N ILE A 15 -5.51 -65.08 -3.06
CA ILE A 15 -6.17 -64.00 -3.82
C ILE A 15 -5.89 -64.23 -5.31
N ASP A 16 -6.95 -64.14 -6.14
CA ASP A 16 -6.87 -64.17 -7.59
C ASP A 16 -6.65 -62.75 -8.14
N ARG A 17 -7.51 -61.80 -7.70
CA ARG A 17 -7.46 -60.43 -8.16
C ARG A 17 -8.02 -59.44 -7.15
N TYR A 18 -7.74 -58.14 -7.42
CA TYR A 18 -8.38 -57.05 -6.73
C TYR A 18 -9.37 -56.33 -7.65
N LEU A 19 -10.43 -55.85 -7.06
CA LEU A 19 -11.47 -55.05 -7.71
C LEU A 19 -11.51 -53.67 -7.08
N CYS A 20 -11.38 -52.63 -7.91
CA CYS A 20 -11.38 -51.22 -7.53
C CYS A 20 -12.66 -50.55 -8.06
N SER A 21 -13.21 -49.65 -7.25
CA SER A 21 -14.25 -48.70 -7.63
C SER A 21 -13.86 -47.33 -7.14
N ILE A 22 -13.80 -46.34 -8.02
CA ILE A 22 -13.59 -44.95 -7.70
C ILE A 22 -14.92 -44.20 -7.75
N ASP A 23 -15.22 -43.39 -6.72
CA ASP A 23 -16.41 -42.54 -6.64
C ASP A 23 -17.72 -43.29 -6.92
N ASN A 24 -17.85 -44.49 -6.35
CA ASN A 24 -18.99 -45.38 -6.54
C ASN A 24 -19.23 -45.84 -7.99
N SER A 25 -18.20 -45.79 -8.84
CA SER A 25 -18.24 -46.43 -10.16
C SER A 25 -18.35 -47.94 -10.03
N ASN A 26 -18.57 -48.62 -11.16
CA ASN A 26 -18.55 -50.07 -11.18
C ASN A 26 -17.17 -50.61 -10.79
N PHE A 27 -17.13 -51.72 -10.07
CA PHE A 27 -15.89 -52.42 -9.75
C PHE A 27 -15.22 -52.96 -11.02
N VAL A 28 -13.93 -52.65 -11.17
CA VAL A 28 -13.08 -53.12 -12.25
C VAL A 28 -11.82 -53.77 -11.67
N THR A 29 -11.24 -54.72 -12.37
CA THR A 29 -9.97 -55.36 -11.96
C THR A 29 -8.87 -54.32 -11.91
N CYS A 30 -8.07 -54.31 -10.85
CA CYS A 30 -6.96 -53.43 -10.63
C CYS A 30 -5.76 -54.14 -10.01
N THR A 31 -4.58 -53.50 -10.07
CA THR A 31 -3.33 -53.98 -9.46
C THR A 31 -2.81 -52.98 -8.46
N SER A 32 -2.08 -53.46 -7.46
CA SER A 32 -1.38 -52.59 -6.50
C SER A 32 0.06 -52.33 -6.97
N PRO A 33 0.52 -51.06 -7.00
CA PRO A 33 -0.22 -49.84 -6.74
C PRO A 33 -1.16 -49.46 -7.91
N VAL A 34 -2.31 -48.84 -7.59
CA VAL A 34 -3.20 -48.23 -8.60
C VAL A 34 -2.94 -46.73 -8.67
N GLN A 35 -2.94 -46.18 -9.90
CA GLN A 35 -2.75 -44.75 -10.14
C GLN A 35 -4.04 -44.14 -10.70
N PHE A 36 -4.43 -43.01 -10.10
CA PHE A 36 -5.50 -42.15 -10.58
C PHE A 36 -4.92 -40.82 -11.07
N SER A 37 -5.32 -40.42 -12.28
CA SER A 37 -4.92 -39.14 -12.90
C SER A 37 -6.17 -38.40 -13.39
N ASN A 38 -6.03 -37.06 -13.54
CA ASN A 38 -7.11 -36.22 -14.07
C ASN A 38 -8.42 -36.26 -13.24
N LEU A 39 -8.30 -36.49 -11.93
CA LEU A 39 -9.44 -36.37 -11.04
C LEU A 39 -9.83 -34.87 -10.93
N LYS A 40 -11.13 -34.62 -10.82
CA LYS A 40 -11.64 -33.24 -10.59
C LYS A 40 -11.40 -32.81 -9.15
N ASP A 41 -11.45 -31.52 -8.91
CA ASP A 41 -11.44 -31.02 -7.54
C ASP A 41 -12.65 -31.54 -6.78
N GLY A 42 -12.43 -31.93 -5.52
CA GLY A 42 -13.43 -32.49 -4.63
C GLY A 42 -12.96 -33.73 -3.88
N ALA A 43 -13.88 -34.29 -3.10
CA ALA A 43 -13.65 -35.50 -2.34
C ALA A 43 -13.77 -36.73 -3.25
N HIS A 44 -12.80 -37.62 -3.14
CA HIS A 44 -12.78 -38.90 -3.84
C HIS A 44 -12.75 -40.06 -2.87
N ILE A 45 -13.34 -41.20 -3.25
CA ILE A 45 -13.35 -42.43 -2.48
C ILE A 45 -12.96 -43.60 -3.36
N LEU A 46 -11.96 -44.35 -2.93
CA LEU A 46 -11.61 -45.64 -3.51
C LEU A 46 -12.20 -46.75 -2.66
N HIS A 47 -12.97 -47.63 -3.28
CA HIS A 47 -13.41 -48.90 -2.68
C HIS A 47 -12.62 -50.05 -3.28
N LEU A 48 -12.16 -50.95 -2.42
CA LEU A 48 -11.33 -52.11 -2.75
C LEU A 48 -11.98 -53.41 -2.27
N ARG A 49 -11.95 -54.40 -3.11
CA ARG A 49 -12.30 -55.79 -2.75
C ARG A 49 -11.23 -56.75 -3.27
N ALA A 50 -10.99 -57.81 -2.54
CA ALA A 50 -10.21 -58.93 -3.04
C ALA A 50 -11.17 -60.06 -3.46
N GLU A 51 -10.82 -60.77 -4.52
CA GLU A 51 -11.52 -62.01 -4.99
C GLU A 51 -10.52 -63.14 -4.94
N ASP A 52 -10.93 -64.29 -4.38
CA ASP A 52 -10.10 -65.48 -4.31
C ASP A 52 -10.18 -66.33 -5.60
N LYS A 53 -9.37 -67.37 -5.69
CA LYS A 53 -9.31 -68.23 -6.88
C LYS A 53 -10.56 -69.12 -7.16
N VAL A 54 -11.50 -69.09 -6.22
CA VAL A 54 -12.79 -69.80 -6.38
C VAL A 54 -13.98 -68.87 -6.54
N GLY A 55 -13.70 -67.53 -6.66
CA GLY A 55 -14.68 -66.52 -6.97
C GLY A 55 -15.39 -65.91 -5.77
N ASN A 56 -14.92 -66.15 -4.54
CA ASN A 56 -15.46 -65.43 -3.36
C ASN A 56 -14.90 -64.04 -3.28
N THR A 57 -15.77 -63.04 -3.14
CA THR A 57 -15.37 -61.65 -2.92
C THR A 57 -15.54 -61.27 -1.46
N GLY A 58 -14.63 -60.46 -0.93
CA GLY A 58 -14.73 -59.90 0.42
C GLY A 58 -16.05 -59.18 0.63
N GLY A 59 -16.74 -59.44 1.76
CA GLY A 59 -18.10 -58.98 2.02
C GLY A 59 -18.26 -57.46 2.07
N SER A 60 -17.35 -56.76 2.74
CA SER A 60 -17.35 -55.30 2.80
C SER A 60 -16.11 -54.75 2.11
N PRO A 61 -16.22 -53.77 1.22
CA PRO A 61 -15.05 -53.16 0.60
C PRO A 61 -14.26 -52.34 1.65
N SER A 62 -12.95 -52.40 1.59
CA SER A 62 -12.09 -51.39 2.24
C SER A 62 -12.21 -50.10 1.46
N SER A 63 -12.21 -48.97 2.14
CA SER A 63 -12.29 -47.63 1.53
C SER A 63 -11.16 -46.74 1.95
N PHE A 64 -10.73 -45.89 1.01
CA PHE A 64 -9.75 -44.84 1.20
C PHE A 64 -10.28 -43.56 0.59
N THR A 65 -10.28 -42.45 1.39
CA THR A 65 -10.79 -41.16 0.96
C THR A 65 -9.68 -40.12 0.92
N TRP A 66 -9.73 -39.24 -0.05
CA TRP A 66 -8.84 -38.05 -0.14
C TRP A 66 -9.56 -36.92 -0.84
N THR A 67 -9.02 -35.70 -0.74
CA THR A 67 -9.51 -34.53 -1.47
C THR A 67 -8.49 -34.13 -2.52
N VAL A 68 -8.96 -33.79 -3.71
CA VAL A 68 -8.18 -33.13 -4.77
C VAL A 68 -8.58 -31.66 -4.77
N ASP A 69 -7.61 -30.79 -4.74
CA ASP A 69 -7.79 -29.36 -4.85
C ASP A 69 -6.62 -28.79 -5.68
N THR A 70 -6.95 -28.27 -6.86
CA THR A 70 -6.01 -27.66 -7.81
C THR A 70 -6.31 -26.19 -8.03
N THR A 71 -7.31 -25.66 -7.32
CA THR A 71 -7.78 -24.28 -7.45
C THR A 71 -6.99 -23.38 -6.52
N PRO A 72 -6.22 -22.40 -7.03
CA PRO A 72 -5.51 -21.46 -6.17
C PRO A 72 -6.44 -20.54 -5.39
N PRO A 73 -6.07 -20.13 -4.18
CA PRO A 73 -6.81 -19.15 -3.42
C PRO A 73 -6.76 -17.75 -4.06
N ALA A 74 -7.68 -16.86 -3.67
CA ALA A 74 -7.69 -15.45 -4.04
C ALA A 74 -7.40 -14.57 -2.82
N THR A 75 -6.47 -13.62 -2.97
CA THR A 75 -6.02 -12.73 -1.90
C THR A 75 -6.53 -11.30 -2.09
N SER A 76 -6.94 -10.63 -1.02
CA SER A 76 -7.39 -9.24 -1.02
C SER A 76 -6.76 -8.44 0.11
N ILE A 77 -6.36 -7.18 -0.17
CA ILE A 77 -6.00 -6.20 0.86
C ILE A 77 -7.27 -5.44 1.24
N ASN A 78 -7.69 -5.58 2.49
CA ASN A 78 -8.95 -5.04 2.99
C ASN A 78 -8.81 -3.59 3.45
N SER A 79 -7.68 -3.25 4.08
CA SER A 79 -7.39 -1.90 4.54
C SER A 79 -5.90 -1.62 4.64
N ALA A 80 -5.55 -0.35 4.51
CA ALA A 80 -4.22 0.19 4.80
C ALA A 80 -4.38 1.45 5.65
N THR A 81 -3.68 1.52 6.79
CA THR A 81 -3.68 2.67 7.69
C THR A 81 -2.25 3.08 8.02
N ASN A 82 -2.04 4.37 8.22
CA ASN A 82 -0.75 4.90 8.67
C ASN A 82 -0.61 4.83 10.20
N GLY A 83 0.56 5.21 10.74
CA GLY A 83 0.85 5.16 12.17
C GLY A 83 -0.08 6.01 13.06
N ASN A 84 -0.90 6.88 12.48
CA ASN A 84 -1.93 7.65 13.18
C ASN A 84 -3.33 7.04 13.01
N ASN A 85 -3.42 5.80 12.56
CA ASN A 85 -4.67 5.10 12.25
C ASN A 85 -5.55 5.78 11.17
N SER A 86 -4.96 6.66 10.36
CA SER A 86 -5.65 7.26 9.22
C SER A 86 -5.56 6.36 8.01
N ALA A 87 -6.68 6.16 7.31
CA ALA A 87 -6.73 5.37 6.09
C ALA A 87 -5.84 6.00 5.00
N VAL A 88 -5.10 5.14 4.30
CA VAL A 88 -4.31 5.49 3.12
C VAL A 88 -4.88 4.73 1.93
N THR A 89 -5.10 5.42 0.82
CA THR A 89 -5.56 4.80 -0.42
C THR A 89 -4.38 4.24 -1.22
N ASN A 90 -4.64 3.29 -2.10
CA ASN A 90 -3.61 2.80 -3.03
C ASN A 90 -3.11 3.95 -3.91
N GLY A 91 -1.79 4.15 -3.99
CA GLY A 91 -1.15 5.32 -4.59
C GLY A 91 -1.12 6.57 -3.69
N GLY A 92 -1.61 6.49 -2.45
CA GLY A 92 -1.70 7.60 -1.52
C GLY A 92 -0.34 8.07 -0.98
N ILE A 93 -0.34 9.27 -0.40
CA ILE A 93 0.84 9.92 0.16
C ILE A 93 0.65 10.09 1.67
N THR A 94 1.71 9.92 2.44
CA THR A 94 1.69 10.09 3.90
C THR A 94 3.04 10.57 4.41
N LYS A 95 3.04 11.34 5.50
CA LYS A 95 4.24 11.65 6.27
C LYS A 95 4.53 10.65 7.40
N SER A 96 3.74 9.62 7.51
CA SER A 96 3.97 8.57 8.51
C SER A 96 4.92 7.52 7.96
N THR A 97 5.93 7.19 8.75
CA THR A 97 6.90 6.11 8.47
C THR A 97 6.41 4.75 8.99
N SER A 98 5.14 4.62 9.33
CA SER A 98 4.51 3.37 9.76
C SER A 98 3.24 3.12 8.98
N MET A 99 3.08 1.87 8.51
CA MET A 99 1.89 1.40 7.78
C MET A 99 1.42 0.06 8.34
N THR A 100 0.11 -0.09 8.46
CA THR A 100 -0.54 -1.34 8.86
C THR A 100 -1.48 -1.79 7.75
N PHE A 101 -1.36 -3.05 7.33
CA PHE A 101 -2.20 -3.67 6.31
C PHE A 101 -3.04 -4.79 6.93
N SER A 102 -4.33 -4.80 6.61
CA SER A 102 -5.23 -5.92 6.87
C SER A 102 -5.61 -6.57 5.54
N PHE A 103 -5.53 -7.88 5.48
CA PHE A 103 -5.79 -8.67 4.27
C PHE A 103 -6.47 -9.99 4.61
N SER A 104 -7.07 -10.60 3.61
CA SER A 104 -7.74 -11.90 3.71
C SER A 104 -7.56 -12.69 2.43
N GLY A 105 -7.73 -14.00 2.54
CA GLY A 105 -7.78 -14.92 1.41
C GLY A 105 -9.07 -15.71 1.42
N THR A 106 -9.51 -16.15 0.26
CA THR A 106 -10.67 -17.03 0.09
C THR A 106 -10.32 -18.22 -0.80
N ASP A 107 -10.70 -19.39 -0.35
CA ASP A 107 -10.58 -20.65 -1.07
C ASP A 107 -11.59 -21.67 -0.57
N THR A 108 -12.00 -22.63 -1.44
CA THR A 108 -12.93 -23.71 -1.08
C THR A 108 -12.32 -24.73 -0.14
N GLY A 109 -11.04 -25.06 -0.30
CA GLY A 109 -10.24 -25.95 0.55
C GLY A 109 -9.69 -25.28 1.81
N GLY A 110 -9.86 -23.94 1.89
CA GLY A 110 -9.36 -23.11 2.98
C GLY A 110 -7.94 -22.60 2.73
N VAL A 111 -7.64 -21.43 3.33
CA VAL A 111 -6.31 -20.80 3.30
C VAL A 111 -5.48 -21.34 4.46
N ASP A 112 -4.27 -21.82 4.16
CA ASP A 112 -3.31 -22.28 5.15
C ASP A 112 -2.55 -21.09 5.77
N HIS A 113 -1.90 -20.27 4.92
CA HIS A 113 -1.15 -19.12 5.36
C HIS A 113 -1.04 -18.02 4.30
N PHE A 114 -0.43 -16.91 4.69
CA PHE A 114 -0.09 -15.81 3.79
C PHE A 114 1.41 -15.63 3.70
N GLU A 115 1.86 -15.16 2.54
CA GLU A 115 3.22 -14.70 2.33
C GLU A 115 3.20 -13.22 1.92
N CYS A 116 4.04 -12.41 2.56
CA CYS A 116 4.15 -10.97 2.36
C CYS A 116 5.52 -10.56 1.81
N SER A 117 5.52 -9.50 1.03
CA SER A 117 6.73 -8.86 0.50
C SER A 117 6.57 -7.33 0.54
N VAL A 118 7.64 -6.60 0.83
CA VAL A 118 7.71 -5.15 0.70
C VAL A 118 8.92 -4.78 -0.15
N ASP A 119 8.76 -3.82 -1.07
CA ASP A 119 9.84 -3.26 -1.90
C ASP A 119 10.71 -4.29 -2.61
N LYS A 120 10.11 -5.29 -3.21
CA LYS A 120 10.80 -6.38 -3.92
C LYS A 120 11.62 -7.32 -3.02
N SER A 121 11.43 -7.31 -1.69
CA SER A 121 11.95 -8.37 -0.84
C SER A 121 11.36 -9.71 -1.26
N ASN A 122 11.99 -10.81 -0.84
CA ASN A 122 11.39 -12.13 -0.99
C ASN A 122 10.10 -12.23 -0.19
N PHE A 123 9.16 -13.03 -0.67
CA PHE A 123 7.98 -13.38 0.10
C PHE A 123 8.37 -14.19 1.33
N THR A 124 7.78 -13.85 2.47
CA THR A 124 7.96 -14.54 3.75
C THR A 124 6.62 -14.71 4.44
N VAL A 125 6.46 -15.80 5.19
CA VAL A 125 5.22 -16.07 5.93
C VAL A 125 4.86 -14.88 6.83
N CYS A 126 3.59 -14.49 6.82
CA CYS A 126 3.06 -13.35 7.55
C CYS A 126 1.62 -13.59 8.03
N SER A 127 1.13 -12.72 8.92
CA SER A 127 -0.25 -12.75 9.42
C SER A 127 -0.92 -11.39 9.27
N SER A 128 -2.25 -11.41 9.08
CA SER A 128 -3.08 -10.20 9.05
C SER A 128 -3.61 -9.87 10.45
N PRO A 129 -3.51 -8.59 10.93
CA PRO A 129 -2.83 -7.48 10.27
C PRO A 129 -1.30 -7.54 10.40
N ILE A 130 -0.57 -6.93 9.42
CA ILE A 130 0.88 -6.75 9.49
C ILE A 130 1.23 -5.26 9.57
N GLN A 131 2.23 -4.92 10.39
CA GLN A 131 2.73 -3.55 10.55
C GLN A 131 4.17 -3.44 10.09
N PHE A 132 4.45 -2.40 9.29
CA PHE A 132 5.78 -1.94 8.92
C PHE A 132 6.07 -0.61 9.63
N THR A 133 7.31 -0.40 10.06
CA THR A 133 7.74 0.80 10.78
C THR A 133 8.94 1.44 10.08
N SER A 134 9.43 2.56 10.61
CA SER A 134 10.61 3.29 10.08
C SER A 134 11.89 2.45 9.93
N VAL A 135 11.99 1.33 10.62
CA VAL A 135 13.11 0.38 10.45
C VAL A 135 13.06 -0.30 9.07
N ASN A 136 11.85 -0.46 8.52
CA ASN A 136 11.61 -1.13 7.24
C ASN A 136 11.29 -0.16 6.10
N LEU A 137 10.83 1.06 6.42
CA LEU A 137 10.31 2.04 5.47
C LEU A 137 11.07 3.35 5.59
N GLY A 138 11.71 3.77 4.50
CA GLY A 138 12.35 5.08 4.36
C GLY A 138 11.45 6.07 3.62
N GLU A 139 12.05 7.18 3.17
CA GLU A 139 11.41 8.13 2.26
C GLU A 139 11.21 7.51 0.87
N GLY A 140 10.11 7.85 0.20
CA GLY A 140 9.84 7.48 -1.17
C GLY A 140 8.68 6.50 -1.35
N THR A 141 8.57 5.92 -2.54
CA THR A 141 7.48 5.02 -2.90
C THR A 141 7.79 3.60 -2.48
N HIS A 142 6.83 3.00 -1.79
CA HIS A 142 6.85 1.62 -1.31
C HIS A 142 5.76 0.79 -1.95
N THR A 143 5.97 -0.52 -2.02
CA THR A 143 4.99 -1.48 -2.53
C THR A 143 4.90 -2.67 -1.58
N PHE A 144 3.73 -2.88 -0.99
CA PHE A 144 3.37 -4.08 -0.26
C PHE A 144 2.70 -5.07 -1.20
N ARG A 145 3.05 -6.35 -1.07
CA ARG A 145 2.41 -7.46 -1.79
C ARG A 145 2.11 -8.58 -0.82
N VAL A 146 0.99 -9.23 -1.00
CA VAL A 146 0.58 -10.39 -0.22
C VAL A 146 -0.10 -11.40 -1.11
N LEU A 147 0.19 -12.66 -0.88
CA LEU A 147 -0.49 -13.81 -1.49
C LEU A 147 -0.89 -14.81 -0.41
N SER A 148 -1.89 -15.60 -0.68
CA SER A 148 -2.29 -16.75 0.15
C SER A 148 -1.84 -18.06 -0.48
N GLU A 149 -1.59 -19.06 0.35
CA GLU A 149 -1.40 -20.46 0.01
C GLU A 149 -2.50 -21.27 0.68
N ASP A 150 -3.09 -22.24 -0.02
CA ASP A 150 -4.12 -23.11 0.52
C ASP A 150 -3.55 -24.36 1.20
N ASN A 151 -4.42 -25.18 1.80
CA ASN A 151 -4.05 -26.44 2.45
C ASN A 151 -3.52 -27.51 1.49
N SER A 152 -3.69 -27.32 0.17
CA SER A 152 -3.21 -28.19 -0.89
C SER A 152 -1.93 -27.70 -1.56
N THR A 153 -1.35 -26.61 -1.04
CA THR A 153 -0.12 -25.95 -1.51
C THR A 153 -0.26 -25.20 -2.85
N ASN A 154 -1.48 -24.86 -3.26
CA ASN A 154 -1.69 -23.95 -4.38
C ASN A 154 -1.48 -22.50 -3.88
N LYS A 155 -0.76 -21.71 -4.65
CA LYS A 155 -0.50 -20.29 -4.35
C LYS A 155 -1.31 -19.39 -5.26
N ASP A 156 -1.80 -18.25 -4.72
CA ASP A 156 -2.41 -17.20 -5.52
C ASP A 156 -1.40 -16.72 -6.59
N PRO A 157 -1.69 -16.91 -7.89
CA PRO A 157 -0.79 -16.50 -8.97
C PRO A 157 -0.78 -14.98 -9.18
N THR A 158 -1.70 -14.25 -8.55
CA THR A 158 -1.91 -12.81 -8.69
C THR A 158 -1.87 -12.09 -7.34
N PRO A 159 -0.68 -11.96 -6.70
CA PRO A 159 -0.57 -11.33 -5.39
C PRO A 159 -1.25 -9.97 -5.32
N ALA A 160 -2.06 -9.73 -4.29
CA ALA A 160 -2.63 -8.43 -4.03
C ALA A 160 -1.51 -7.42 -3.77
N SER A 161 -1.63 -6.22 -4.35
CA SER A 161 -0.58 -5.20 -4.31
C SER A 161 -1.13 -3.85 -3.88
N PHE A 162 -0.35 -3.12 -3.07
CA PHE A 162 -0.67 -1.79 -2.59
C PHE A 162 0.58 -0.91 -2.62
N THR A 163 0.47 0.28 -3.22
CA THR A 163 1.56 1.26 -3.28
C THR A 163 1.22 2.49 -2.45
N TRP A 164 2.22 3.12 -1.86
CA TRP A 164 2.10 4.40 -1.18
C TRP A 164 3.44 5.14 -1.23
N THR A 165 3.41 6.45 -0.93
CA THR A 165 4.62 7.27 -0.86
C THR A 165 4.75 7.88 0.53
N ILE A 166 5.94 7.75 1.12
CA ILE A 166 6.32 8.42 2.36
C ILE A 166 7.13 9.65 2.01
N ASP A 167 6.72 10.81 2.55
CA ASP A 167 7.46 12.06 2.46
C ASP A 167 7.33 12.82 3.78
N THR A 168 8.42 12.92 4.53
CA THR A 168 8.51 13.62 5.81
C THR A 168 9.29 14.92 5.71
N VAL A 169 9.81 15.25 4.51
CA VAL A 169 10.70 16.40 4.31
C VAL A 169 9.89 17.64 3.93
N PRO A 170 10.00 18.74 4.72
CA PRO A 170 9.33 19.99 4.40
C PRO A 170 9.84 20.61 3.09
N PRO A 171 8.97 21.30 2.33
CA PRO A 171 9.37 22.09 1.18
C PRO A 171 10.14 23.33 1.62
N ASN A 172 10.79 24.00 0.66
CA ASN A 172 11.50 25.28 0.86
C ASN A 172 10.86 26.36 0.01
N THR A 173 10.50 27.49 0.64
CA THR A 173 9.87 28.65 0.00
C THR A 173 10.89 29.73 -0.28
N THR A 174 10.83 30.32 -1.48
CA THR A 174 11.70 31.44 -1.89
C THR A 174 10.86 32.61 -2.36
N LEU A 175 11.08 33.78 -1.76
CA LEU A 175 10.56 35.03 -2.27
C LEU A 175 11.39 35.47 -3.48
N VAL A 176 10.73 35.69 -4.60
CA VAL A 176 11.38 36.01 -5.89
C VAL A 176 11.47 37.50 -6.11
N SER A 177 10.39 38.24 -5.82
CA SER A 177 10.34 39.72 -5.98
C SER A 177 9.30 40.34 -5.08
N ALA A 178 9.54 41.61 -4.78
CA ALA A 178 8.59 42.56 -4.16
C ALA A 178 8.58 43.84 -5.01
N ILE A 179 7.41 44.18 -5.55
CA ILE A 179 7.22 45.33 -6.46
C ILE A 179 6.10 46.18 -5.90
N ASP A 180 6.39 47.48 -5.63
CA ASP A 180 5.42 48.41 -5.12
C ASP A 180 4.43 48.90 -6.19
N GLY A 181 3.40 49.66 -5.81
CA GLY A 181 2.40 50.21 -6.75
C GLY A 181 2.95 51.22 -7.75
N ASN A 182 4.14 51.78 -7.49
CA ASN A 182 4.87 52.65 -8.41
C ASN A 182 5.74 51.88 -9.40
N ARG A 183 5.64 50.51 -9.38
CA ARG A 183 6.44 49.56 -10.19
C ARG A 183 7.94 49.57 -9.84
N THR A 184 8.29 49.99 -8.62
CA THR A 184 9.65 49.92 -8.11
C THR A 184 9.90 48.55 -7.47
N SER A 185 10.99 47.90 -7.83
CA SER A 185 11.43 46.66 -7.17
C SER A 185 12.08 47.04 -5.83
N LEU A 186 11.56 46.49 -4.76
CA LEU A 186 12.04 46.71 -3.39
C LEU A 186 12.92 45.58 -2.90
N ARG A 187 13.86 45.93 -2.04
CA ARG A 187 14.67 45.04 -1.20
C ARG A 187 14.14 45.08 0.23
N THR A 188 14.44 44.04 0.98
CA THR A 188 14.10 44.05 2.41
C THR A 188 14.78 45.22 3.11
N GLY A 189 14.01 45.99 3.88
CA GLY A 189 14.44 47.23 4.56
C GLY A 189 14.24 48.52 3.76
N ASP A 190 13.80 48.44 2.49
CA ASP A 190 13.54 49.66 1.67
C ASP A 190 12.28 50.39 2.12
N ASN A 191 12.25 51.72 1.79
CA ASN A 191 11.12 52.59 2.00
C ASN A 191 10.37 52.81 0.66
N THR A 192 9.06 52.99 0.72
CA THR A 192 8.22 53.34 -0.44
C THR A 192 7.14 54.33 -0.08
N SER A 193 6.80 55.22 -1.02
CA SER A 193 5.62 56.10 -0.91
C SER A 193 4.33 55.42 -1.43
N SER A 194 4.40 54.16 -1.79
CA SER A 194 3.24 53.40 -2.24
C SER A 194 2.61 52.59 -1.09
N ASN A 195 1.29 52.69 -0.94
CA ASN A 195 0.51 51.87 -0.01
C ASN A 195 0.03 50.51 -0.61
N SER A 196 0.61 50.11 -1.74
CA SER A 196 0.37 48.83 -2.38
C SER A 196 1.67 48.16 -2.76
N ILE A 197 1.68 46.80 -2.74
CA ILE A 197 2.85 46.00 -3.04
C ILE A 197 2.42 44.60 -3.55
N THR A 198 3.19 44.04 -4.45
CA THR A 198 2.98 42.70 -4.99
C THR A 198 4.22 41.83 -4.76
N PHE A 199 4.01 40.67 -4.21
CA PHE A 199 5.04 39.67 -3.96
C PHE A 199 4.93 38.50 -4.94
N ALA A 200 6.05 38.12 -5.57
CA ALA A 200 6.15 36.84 -6.27
C ALA A 200 7.04 35.88 -5.48
N PHE A 201 6.61 34.65 -5.36
CA PHE A 201 7.32 33.60 -4.61
C PHE A 201 7.14 32.25 -5.29
N THR A 202 8.08 31.36 -5.02
CA THR A 202 8.10 29.98 -5.50
C THR A 202 8.45 29.04 -4.35
N ALA A 203 8.27 27.77 -4.54
CA ALA A 203 8.76 26.77 -3.62
C ALA A 203 9.33 25.57 -4.37
N ASN A 204 10.25 24.88 -3.72
CA ASN A 204 10.82 23.64 -4.17
C ASN A 204 10.63 22.59 -3.08
N ASP A 205 10.11 21.44 -3.48
CA ASP A 205 9.99 20.26 -2.64
C ASP A 205 10.98 19.22 -3.17
N THR A 206 12.17 19.20 -2.56
CA THR A 206 13.28 18.30 -2.91
C THR A 206 13.41 17.16 -1.92
N GLY A 207 12.45 17.02 -1.00
CA GLY A 207 12.42 16.00 0.01
C GLY A 207 12.24 14.61 -0.57
N GLY A 208 12.56 13.61 0.23
CA GLY A 208 12.37 12.22 -0.07
C GLY A 208 13.53 11.55 -0.78
N ASN A 209 13.38 10.26 -0.98
CA ASN A 209 14.38 9.38 -1.59
C ASN A 209 14.66 9.83 -3.03
N LYS A 210 15.91 10.19 -3.33
CA LYS A 210 16.41 10.62 -4.64
C LYS A 210 16.06 12.05 -5.09
N GLY A 211 15.79 12.96 -4.16
CA GLY A 211 15.64 14.39 -4.47
C GLY A 211 14.33 14.76 -5.19
N LYS A 212 13.30 13.93 -5.06
CA LYS A 212 11.93 14.24 -5.50
C LYS A 212 11.01 14.18 -4.31
N GLY A 213 10.47 15.34 -3.90
CA GLY A 213 9.32 15.43 -3.01
C GLY A 213 8.02 15.11 -3.74
N VAL A 214 6.94 15.18 -3.01
CA VAL A 214 5.58 14.92 -3.53
C VAL A 214 4.93 16.15 -4.16
N GLY A 215 5.66 17.28 -4.22
CA GLY A 215 5.24 18.55 -4.80
C GLY A 215 4.45 19.44 -3.84
N ILE A 216 4.33 20.71 -4.25
CA ILE A 216 3.69 21.76 -3.44
C ILE A 216 2.17 21.65 -3.55
N ASN A 217 1.48 21.65 -2.43
CA ASN A 217 0.04 21.68 -2.33
C ASN A 217 -0.49 23.11 -2.40
N HIS A 218 0.01 24.01 -1.53
CA HIS A 218 -0.39 25.41 -1.47
C HIS A 218 0.64 26.26 -0.72
N PHE A 219 0.42 27.60 -0.73
CA PHE A 219 1.14 28.54 0.09
C PHE A 219 0.24 29.12 1.18
N GLU A 220 0.84 29.46 2.30
CA GLU A 220 0.21 30.23 3.37
C GLU A 220 0.99 31.53 3.57
N CYS A 221 0.29 32.67 3.62
CA CYS A 221 0.85 34.01 3.78
C CYS A 221 0.29 34.69 5.01
N ASN A 222 1.09 35.57 5.61
CA ASN A 222 0.61 36.55 6.57
C ASN A 222 1.27 37.90 6.37
N ILE A 223 0.70 38.95 6.96
CA ILE A 223 1.27 40.30 7.07
C ILE A 223 1.15 40.77 8.52
N ASP A 224 2.19 41.44 9.03
CA ASP A 224 2.22 42.07 10.33
C ASP A 224 1.74 41.15 11.46
N ASN A 225 2.27 39.91 11.48
CA ASN A 225 1.92 38.90 12.48
C ASN A 225 0.44 38.49 12.51
N SER A 226 -0.33 38.80 11.45
CA SER A 226 -1.67 38.25 11.30
C SER A 226 -1.64 36.73 11.20
N LYS A 227 -2.80 36.06 11.31
CA LYS A 227 -2.89 34.63 11.12
C LYS A 227 -2.56 34.26 9.66
N TYR A 228 -1.78 33.20 9.46
CA TYR A 228 -1.55 32.64 8.14
C TYR A 228 -2.85 32.23 7.47
N ALA A 229 -2.99 32.56 6.19
CA ALA A 229 -4.10 32.18 5.33
C ALA A 229 -3.55 31.69 3.98
N THR A 230 -4.29 30.80 3.32
CA THR A 230 -3.94 30.32 1.98
C THR A 230 -3.81 31.47 0.99
N CYS A 231 -2.75 31.47 0.21
CA CYS A 231 -2.45 32.49 -0.78
C CYS A 231 -1.86 31.89 -2.07
N THR A 232 -1.77 32.72 -3.13
CA THR A 232 -1.20 32.34 -4.43
C THR A 232 -0.13 33.33 -4.86
N SER A 233 0.85 32.89 -5.62
CA SER A 233 1.87 33.76 -6.23
C SER A 233 1.42 34.15 -7.66
N PRO A 234 1.46 35.45 -8.02
CA PRO A 234 1.79 36.59 -7.18
C PRO A 234 0.68 36.96 -6.17
N TYR A 235 1.07 37.50 -5.01
CA TYR A 235 0.16 37.96 -3.96
C TYR A 235 0.23 39.49 -3.86
N ALA A 236 -0.91 40.16 -4.05
CA ALA A 236 -0.96 41.62 -4.10
C ALA A 236 -1.75 42.22 -2.95
N PHE A 237 -1.12 43.19 -2.24
CA PHE A 237 -1.81 44.15 -1.41
C PHE A 237 -2.11 45.40 -2.26
N THR A 238 -3.37 45.55 -2.72
CA THR A 238 -3.74 46.58 -3.71
C THR A 238 -4.13 47.93 -3.10
N LYS A 239 -4.47 47.93 -1.80
CA LYS A 239 -4.83 49.14 -1.04
C LYS A 239 -4.73 48.87 0.46
N GLY A 240 -4.47 49.96 1.23
CA GLY A 240 -4.74 49.95 2.67
C GLY A 240 -3.57 49.68 3.59
N LEU A 241 -2.35 49.58 3.08
CA LEU A 241 -1.17 49.63 3.94
C LEU A 241 -1.06 51.01 4.51
N LYS A 242 -0.92 51.14 5.82
CA LYS A 242 -0.72 52.40 6.55
C LYS A 242 0.75 52.77 6.52
N ASP A 243 1.06 54.04 6.81
CA ASP A 243 2.45 54.47 7.04
C ASP A 243 3.03 53.69 8.23
N GLY A 244 4.25 53.20 8.05
CA GLY A 244 4.94 52.38 9.04
C GLY A 244 5.64 51.16 8.43
N THR A 245 6.30 50.40 9.30
CA THR A 245 7.03 49.20 8.91
C THR A 245 6.05 47.99 8.83
N HIS A 246 6.13 47.29 7.73
CA HIS A 246 5.35 46.08 7.47
C HIS A 246 6.26 44.88 7.28
N THR A 247 5.76 43.69 7.62
CA THR A 247 6.45 42.40 7.39
C THR A 247 5.50 41.41 6.74
N PHE A 248 5.88 40.93 5.55
CA PHE A 248 5.21 39.86 4.86
C PHE A 248 5.96 38.55 5.07
N ASN A 249 5.24 37.48 5.41
CA ASN A 249 5.80 36.11 5.50
C ASN A 249 5.02 35.18 4.62
N VAL A 250 5.72 34.26 3.97
CA VAL A 250 5.15 33.21 3.13
C VAL A 250 5.85 31.88 3.39
N LEU A 251 5.07 30.83 3.49
CA LEU A 251 5.53 29.45 3.57
C LEU A 251 4.76 28.57 2.59
N SER A 252 5.37 27.49 2.17
CA SER A 252 4.75 26.43 1.38
C SER A 252 4.37 25.21 2.21
N VAL A 253 3.37 24.51 1.75
CA VAL A 253 2.90 23.23 2.28
C VAL A 253 2.90 22.22 1.14
N ASP A 254 3.49 21.04 1.34
CA ASP A 254 3.52 19.96 0.34
C ASP A 254 2.25 19.10 0.34
N ASN A 255 2.21 18.11 -0.55
CA ASN A 255 1.10 17.17 -0.65
C ASN A 255 1.06 16.14 0.49
N SER A 256 2.14 15.98 1.26
CA SER A 256 2.17 15.22 2.52
C SER A 256 1.73 16.04 3.73
N ARG A 257 1.47 17.38 3.54
CA ARG A 257 1.18 18.36 4.57
C ARG A 257 2.37 18.66 5.50
N ASN A 258 3.62 18.50 5.01
CA ASN A 258 4.76 19.10 5.68
C ASN A 258 4.75 20.60 5.36
N LYS A 259 5.07 21.43 6.36
CA LYS A 259 5.15 22.88 6.22
C LYS A 259 6.61 23.31 6.23
N ASP A 260 6.96 24.26 5.37
CA ASP A 260 8.25 24.94 5.43
C ASP A 260 8.48 25.46 6.85
N ALA A 261 9.57 25.00 7.47
CA ALA A 261 9.94 25.38 8.83
C ALA A 261 10.61 26.77 8.89
N THR A 262 11.02 27.31 7.73
CA THR A 262 11.75 28.58 7.58
C THR A 262 11.04 29.50 6.59
N PRO A 263 9.88 30.10 6.97
CA PRO A 263 9.12 30.96 6.08
C PRO A 263 10.01 32.10 5.49
N SER A 264 9.85 32.35 4.18
CA SER A 264 10.47 33.54 3.59
C SER A 264 9.82 34.81 4.13
N SER A 265 10.61 35.74 4.57
CA SER A 265 10.18 37.01 5.20
C SER A 265 10.70 38.21 4.42
N PHE A 266 9.86 39.25 4.31
CA PHE A 266 10.21 40.53 3.69
C PHE A 266 9.67 41.69 4.52
N THR A 267 10.55 42.63 4.86
CA THR A 267 10.21 43.83 5.65
C THR A 267 10.43 45.07 4.80
N TRP A 268 9.50 46.03 4.85
CA TRP A 268 9.61 47.32 4.18
C TRP A 268 8.88 48.39 5.00
N THR A 269 9.13 49.68 4.68
CA THR A 269 8.43 50.79 5.30
C THR A 269 7.61 51.57 4.27
N VAL A 270 6.35 51.83 4.59
CA VAL A 270 5.47 52.72 3.83
C VAL A 270 5.51 54.10 4.48
N ASP A 271 5.75 55.13 3.68
CA ASP A 271 5.66 56.53 4.09
C ASP A 271 5.01 57.34 2.95
N THR A 272 3.73 57.62 3.08
CA THR A 272 2.94 58.39 2.12
C THR A 272 2.82 59.87 2.51
N THR A 273 3.43 60.26 3.61
CA THR A 273 3.31 61.64 4.18
C THR A 273 4.34 62.57 3.58
N PRO A 274 3.95 63.70 2.89
CA PRO A 274 4.89 64.66 2.38
C PRO A 274 5.58 65.44 3.52
N PRO A 275 6.86 65.84 3.35
CA PRO A 275 7.55 66.68 4.34
C PRO A 275 6.93 68.07 4.42
N ALA A 276 6.83 68.65 5.60
CA ALA A 276 6.41 70.01 5.81
C ALA A 276 7.63 71.00 5.74
N THR A 277 7.46 72.12 5.04
CA THR A 277 8.45 73.24 5.00
C THR A 277 7.89 74.41 5.71
N THR A 278 8.65 74.98 6.68
CA THR A 278 8.34 76.22 7.37
C THR A 278 9.42 77.30 7.06
N ILE A 279 8.99 78.55 6.88
CA ILE A 279 9.87 79.71 6.71
C ILE A 279 9.96 80.49 8.03
#